data_64226d45b033475eb7a04171d28bc35a
#
_entry.id   64226d45b033475eb7a04171d28bc35a
#
_cell.length_a   1.000
_cell.length_b   1.000
_cell.length_c   1.000
_cell.angle_alpha   90.00
_cell.angle_beta   90.00
_cell.angle_gamma   90.00
#
_symmetry.space_group_name_H-M   'P 1'
#
loop_
_entity.id
_entity.type
_entity.pdbx_description
1 polymer ?
#
loop_
_entity_poly.entity_id
_entity_poly.type
_entity_poly.pdbx_seq_one_letter_code
_entity_poly.pdbx_strand_id
1 'polypeptide(L)'
;APAPADPASAPAPASASPVPARVPTRPQRRSKSAERAQEDLLGMIRDAVREEAERAGGDEEAAVAALEKRAVPDVMDLFAETRSSARYEYTAYPTLPDILHKPTKKRPDEIWEARPRFRHPDYSMRAARADVKVTALDTNAAYLSALKCWLPIGRLEHTTGADGVGPKRSGVHLITPAQWAHPHLPDPIGDRDEPGALWVTDATLRLLLRLSGPKYGLTGAPEIHESWTSGATENFLDALRKALSAARDEALTTQDVLLEMYVKSMYSKFVSTMGESDTNRKIYRPDWMHIVRAQAHANLWSKAYKAHQGGLEVIAMLGTDELHVTGDPWSVFTEGRALSQMKVKYSDAKASGEYLVGKVKTNG
;
A
#
# COMPACT_ATOMS: atom_id res chain seq x y z
N ALA A 1 -24.24 4.80 -75.52
CA ALA A 1 -24.27 3.97 -74.27
C ALA A 1 -22.85 3.53 -73.97
N PRO A 2 -22.31 3.88 -72.83
CA PRO A 2 -21.02 3.39 -72.33
C PRO A 2 -21.19 2.08 -71.60
N ALA A 3 -20.18 1.22 -71.72
CA ALA A 3 -20.10 -0.14 -71.15
C ALA A 3 -19.92 -0.07 -69.60
N PRO A 4 -20.30 -1.15 -68.87
CA PRO A 4 -20.20 -1.17 -67.41
C PRO A 4 -18.76 -1.39 -66.92
N ALA A 5 -18.40 -0.72 -65.80
CA ALA A 5 -17.11 -0.82 -65.14
C ALA A 5 -17.03 -2.12 -64.28
N ASP A 6 -15.86 -2.74 -64.31
CA ASP A 6 -15.50 -3.92 -63.48
C ASP A 6 -15.46 -3.61 -61.99
N PRO A 7 -15.83 -4.52 -61.12
CA PRO A 7 -15.74 -4.36 -59.68
C PRO A 7 -14.29 -4.52 -59.20
N ALA A 8 -13.82 -3.52 -58.46
CA ALA A 8 -12.50 -3.49 -57.84
C ALA A 8 -12.32 -4.60 -56.77
N SER A 9 -11.24 -5.35 -56.92
CA SER A 9 -10.78 -6.38 -55.98
C SER A 9 -10.52 -5.79 -54.59
N ALA A 10 -11.08 -6.42 -53.55
CA ALA A 10 -10.78 -6.12 -52.16
C ALA A 10 -9.34 -6.52 -51.77
N PRO A 11 -8.63 -5.76 -50.98
CA PRO A 11 -7.30 -6.12 -50.51
C PRO A 11 -7.33 -7.29 -49.52
N ALA A 12 -6.39 -8.21 -49.67
CA ALA A 12 -6.18 -9.36 -48.81
C ALA A 12 -5.80 -8.91 -47.37
N PRO A 13 -6.18 -9.68 -46.32
CA PRO A 13 -5.83 -9.34 -44.94
C PRO A 13 -4.31 -9.44 -44.71
N ALA A 14 -3.73 -8.39 -44.12
CA ALA A 14 -2.34 -8.36 -43.76
C ALA A 14 -2.01 -9.47 -42.72
N SER A 15 -0.98 -10.25 -43.05
CA SER A 15 -0.47 -11.30 -42.19
C SER A 15 0.05 -10.68 -40.86
N ALA A 16 -0.49 -11.13 -39.73
CA ALA A 16 -0.03 -10.75 -38.41
C ALA A 16 1.39 -11.29 -38.16
N SER A 17 2.34 -10.40 -37.95
CA SER A 17 3.67 -10.76 -37.50
C SER A 17 3.63 -11.47 -36.16
N PRO A 18 4.42 -12.54 -35.92
CA PRO A 18 4.43 -13.24 -34.64
C PRO A 18 4.98 -12.34 -33.53
N VAL A 19 4.21 -12.24 -32.46
CA VAL A 19 4.64 -11.59 -31.19
C VAL A 19 5.87 -12.33 -30.71
N PRO A 20 7.01 -11.65 -30.41
CA PRO A 20 8.19 -12.32 -29.88
C PRO A 20 7.87 -12.95 -28.53
N ALA A 21 8.17 -14.24 -28.39
CA ALA A 21 8.03 -14.99 -27.17
C ALA A 21 8.84 -14.30 -26.06
N ARG A 22 8.19 -14.01 -24.92
CA ARG A 22 8.83 -13.47 -23.71
C ARG A 22 9.92 -14.44 -23.28
N VAL A 23 11.17 -14.03 -23.45
CA VAL A 23 12.32 -14.75 -22.91
C VAL A 23 12.16 -14.78 -21.39
N PRO A 24 12.16 -15.95 -20.73
CA PRO A 24 12.10 -16.02 -19.28
C PRO A 24 13.33 -15.33 -18.71
N THR A 25 13.14 -14.26 -17.95
CA THR A 25 14.18 -13.57 -17.22
C THR A 25 14.81 -14.57 -16.23
N ARG A 26 16.06 -14.91 -16.48
CA ARG A 26 16.90 -15.75 -15.62
C ARG A 26 16.86 -15.15 -14.19
N PRO A 27 16.57 -15.94 -13.15
CA PRO A 27 16.59 -15.42 -11.79
C PRO A 27 18.00 -14.85 -11.52
N GLN A 28 18.06 -13.55 -11.18
CA GLN A 28 19.32 -12.90 -10.81
C GLN A 28 19.87 -13.63 -9.59
N ARG A 29 21.00 -14.33 -9.77
CA ARG A 29 21.75 -14.94 -8.68
C ARG A 29 22.18 -13.80 -7.73
N ARG A 30 21.61 -13.78 -6.53
CA ARG A 30 22.10 -12.90 -5.46
C ARG A 30 23.59 -13.16 -5.26
N SER A 31 24.38 -12.12 -5.07
CA SER A 31 25.77 -12.30 -4.73
C SER A 31 25.87 -12.93 -3.33
N LYS A 32 26.85 -13.79 -3.09
CA LYS A 32 27.11 -14.38 -1.76
C LYS A 32 27.25 -13.32 -0.65
N SER A 33 27.70 -12.13 -1.01
CA SER A 33 27.79 -10.97 -0.11
C SER A 33 26.41 -10.45 0.33
N ALA A 34 25.45 -10.36 -0.60
CA ALA A 34 24.09 -9.91 -0.27
C ALA A 34 23.31 -10.94 0.57
N GLU A 35 23.59 -12.23 0.37
CA GLU A 35 23.02 -13.29 1.20
C GLU A 35 23.57 -13.27 2.63
N ARG A 36 24.89 -13.05 2.80
CA ARG A 36 25.51 -12.87 4.12
C ARG A 36 24.96 -11.64 4.84
N ALA A 37 24.92 -10.49 4.18
CA ALA A 37 24.35 -9.28 4.78
C ALA A 37 22.89 -9.46 5.23
N GLN A 38 22.09 -10.21 4.47
CA GLN A 38 20.71 -10.52 4.89
C GLN A 38 20.69 -11.46 6.09
N GLU A 39 21.56 -12.47 6.17
CA GLU A 39 21.65 -13.38 7.30
C GLU A 39 22.13 -12.67 8.57
N ASP A 40 23.10 -11.75 8.46
CA ASP A 40 23.56 -10.94 9.58
C ASP A 40 22.42 -10.11 10.18
N LEU A 41 21.56 -9.50 9.34
CA LEU A 41 20.37 -8.75 9.79
C LEU A 41 19.34 -9.66 10.46
N LEU A 42 19.12 -10.87 9.93
CA LEU A 42 18.25 -11.86 10.56
C LEU A 42 18.80 -12.31 11.92
N GLY A 43 20.12 -12.48 12.01
CA GLY A 43 20.81 -12.77 13.26
C GLY A 43 20.54 -11.72 14.34
N MET A 44 20.65 -10.44 14.01
CA MET A 44 20.31 -9.35 14.96
C MET A 44 18.89 -9.44 15.48
N ILE A 45 17.93 -9.73 14.60
CA ILE A 45 16.51 -9.84 14.99
C ILE A 45 16.27 -11.07 15.91
N ARG A 46 16.86 -12.22 15.56
CA ARG A 46 16.76 -13.45 16.37
C ARG A 46 17.41 -13.29 17.75
N ASP A 47 18.57 -12.65 17.79
CA ASP A 47 19.31 -12.41 19.04
C ASP A 47 18.48 -11.52 19.97
N ALA A 48 17.84 -10.47 19.46
CA ALA A 48 16.95 -9.62 20.23
C ALA A 48 15.78 -10.41 20.86
N VAL A 49 15.16 -11.29 20.07
CA VAL A 49 14.05 -12.13 20.57
C VAL A 49 14.54 -13.11 21.64
N ARG A 50 15.69 -13.78 21.41
CA ARG A 50 16.26 -14.70 22.38
C ARG A 50 16.62 -14.00 23.69
N GLU A 51 17.28 -12.86 23.64
CA GLU A 51 17.63 -12.07 24.82
C GLU A 51 16.43 -11.69 25.68
N GLU A 52 15.33 -11.23 25.06
CA GLU A 52 14.16 -10.84 25.82
C GLU A 52 13.36 -12.05 26.34
N ALA A 53 13.31 -13.15 25.60
CA ALA A 53 12.72 -14.40 26.06
C ALA A 53 13.48 -14.97 27.26
N GLU A 54 14.82 -14.96 27.25
CA GLU A 54 15.66 -15.38 28.37
C GLU A 54 15.47 -14.49 29.61
N ARG A 55 15.43 -13.17 29.44
CA ARG A 55 15.18 -12.21 30.53
C ARG A 55 13.81 -12.38 31.16
N ALA A 56 12.81 -12.68 30.34
CA ALA A 56 11.44 -12.88 30.80
C ALA A 56 11.24 -14.21 31.56
N GLY A 57 12.17 -15.16 31.48
CA GLY A 57 12.13 -16.39 32.24
C GLY A 57 10.90 -17.26 32.00
N GLY A 58 10.31 -17.19 30.79
CA GLY A 58 9.11 -17.91 30.39
C GLY A 58 7.80 -17.09 30.48
N ASP A 59 7.87 -15.84 30.90
CA ASP A 59 6.74 -14.91 30.82
C ASP A 59 6.64 -14.30 29.42
N GLU A 60 5.74 -14.83 28.61
CA GLU A 60 5.54 -14.40 27.22
C GLU A 60 5.06 -12.94 27.13
N GLU A 61 4.16 -12.50 28.02
CA GLU A 61 3.66 -11.12 28.01
C GLU A 61 4.78 -10.13 28.33
N ALA A 62 5.64 -10.45 29.30
CA ALA A 62 6.79 -9.63 29.63
C ALA A 62 7.80 -9.57 28.46
N ALA A 63 8.05 -10.69 27.76
CA ALA A 63 8.91 -10.73 26.59
C ALA A 63 8.36 -9.86 25.46
N VAL A 64 7.07 -9.97 25.13
CA VAL A 64 6.39 -9.14 24.14
C VAL A 64 6.51 -7.66 24.48
N ALA A 65 6.21 -7.28 25.71
CA ALA A 65 6.28 -5.88 26.15
C ALA A 65 7.70 -5.31 26.06
N ALA A 66 8.73 -6.12 26.34
CA ALA A 66 10.13 -5.73 26.19
C ALA A 66 10.52 -5.56 24.72
N LEU A 67 10.14 -6.50 23.86
CA LEU A 67 10.37 -6.44 22.42
C LEU A 67 9.65 -5.24 21.78
N GLU A 68 8.45 -4.91 22.22
CA GLU A 68 7.74 -3.74 21.75
C GLU A 68 8.41 -2.43 22.09
N LYS A 69 9.07 -2.33 23.25
CA LYS A 69 9.83 -1.14 23.69
C LYS A 69 11.08 -0.95 22.84
N ARG A 70 11.80 -2.02 22.50
CA ARG A 70 13.01 -1.96 21.69
C ARG A 70 12.77 -1.92 20.18
N ALA A 71 11.53 -2.12 19.70
CA ALA A 71 11.22 -2.23 18.28
C ALA A 71 11.62 -1.00 17.46
N VAL A 72 11.47 0.23 18.01
CA VAL A 72 11.85 1.46 17.31
C VAL A 72 13.38 1.63 17.23
N PRO A 73 14.16 1.59 18.32
CA PRO A 73 15.61 1.65 18.20
C PRO A 73 16.17 0.55 17.30
N ASP A 74 15.74 -0.68 17.46
CA ASP A 74 16.29 -1.80 16.69
C ASP A 74 15.96 -1.71 15.19
N VAL A 75 14.74 -1.28 14.80
CA VAL A 75 14.43 -1.07 13.38
C VAL A 75 15.19 0.12 12.81
N MET A 76 15.55 1.11 13.63
CA MET A 76 16.40 2.22 13.21
C MET A 76 17.84 1.77 12.94
N ASP A 77 18.37 0.88 13.76
CA ASP A 77 19.68 0.28 13.55
C ASP A 77 19.70 -0.60 12.29
N LEU A 78 18.69 -1.47 12.12
CA LEU A 78 18.48 -2.24 10.88
C LEU A 78 18.37 -1.33 9.65
N PHE A 79 17.65 -0.22 9.77
CA PHE A 79 17.56 0.76 8.69
C PHE A 79 18.91 1.38 8.36
N ALA A 80 19.71 1.74 9.36
CA ALA A 80 21.04 2.28 9.15
C ALA A 80 21.95 1.29 8.42
N GLU A 81 21.94 0.01 8.80
CA GLU A 81 22.70 -1.05 8.15
C GLU A 81 22.26 -1.29 6.70
N THR A 82 20.94 -1.39 6.46
CA THR A 82 20.39 -1.62 5.12
C THR A 82 20.60 -0.45 4.17
N ARG A 83 20.85 0.74 4.71
CA ARG A 83 21.06 1.97 3.96
C ARG A 83 22.51 2.20 3.54
N SER A 84 23.45 1.46 4.05
CA SER A 84 24.89 1.66 3.78
C SER A 84 25.24 1.68 2.28
N SER A 85 24.43 1.04 1.42
CA SER A 85 24.57 1.05 -0.03
C SER A 85 23.65 2.04 -0.77
N ALA A 86 22.82 2.79 -0.06
CA ALA A 86 21.88 3.74 -0.65
C ALA A 86 22.60 5.04 -1.06
N ARG A 87 22.18 5.65 -2.18
CA ARG A 87 22.68 6.94 -2.64
C ARG A 87 22.20 8.12 -1.79
N TYR A 88 21.21 7.86 -0.95
CA TYR A 88 20.67 8.84 -0.06
C TYR A 88 21.71 9.24 0.99
N GLU A 89 22.26 10.43 0.82
CA GLU A 89 23.03 11.06 1.88
C GLU A 89 22.06 11.81 2.81
N TYR A 90 22.29 11.64 4.08
CA TYR A 90 21.53 12.26 5.12
C TYR A 90 21.70 13.78 5.07
N THR A 91 20.79 14.50 4.48
CA THR A 91 20.60 15.87 4.87
C THR A 91 19.86 15.86 6.20
N ALA A 92 20.59 16.01 7.27
CA ALA A 92 19.99 16.27 8.56
C ALA A 92 19.06 17.48 8.39
N TYR A 93 17.74 17.27 8.45
CA TYR A 93 16.72 18.30 8.33
C TYR A 93 16.58 18.95 6.94
N PRO A 94 16.09 18.26 5.91
CA PRO A 94 15.64 18.96 4.72
C PRO A 94 14.57 19.97 5.14
N THR A 95 14.66 21.21 4.64
CA THR A 95 13.56 22.17 4.79
C THR A 95 12.34 21.58 4.10
N LEU A 96 11.36 21.18 4.88
CA LEU A 96 10.09 20.67 4.36
C LEU A 96 9.15 21.86 4.07
N PRO A 97 8.30 21.75 3.05
CA PRO A 97 7.22 22.69 2.86
C PRO A 97 6.26 22.71 4.03
N ASP A 98 5.63 23.84 4.28
CA ASP A 98 4.82 24.10 5.46
C ASP A 98 3.61 23.15 5.59
N ILE A 99 3.12 22.61 4.48
CA ILE A 99 2.07 21.58 4.43
C ILE A 99 2.48 20.23 5.05
N LEU A 100 3.78 19.97 5.19
CA LEU A 100 4.34 18.75 5.78
C LEU A 100 4.75 18.95 7.25
N HIS A 101 3.97 19.73 7.98
CA HIS A 101 4.19 19.93 9.40
C HIS A 101 3.75 18.72 10.24
N LYS A 102 4.21 18.67 11.49
CA LYS A 102 3.70 17.70 12.44
C LYS A 102 2.26 18.05 12.82
N PRO A 103 1.30 17.12 12.68
CA PRO A 103 -0.08 17.40 13.04
C PRO A 103 -0.21 17.69 14.55
N THR A 104 -1.07 18.65 14.87
CA THR A 104 -1.45 18.99 16.23
C THR A 104 -2.97 19.15 16.34
N LYS A 105 -3.51 19.24 17.56
CA LYS A 105 -4.96 19.49 17.73
C LYS A 105 -5.41 20.83 17.10
N LYS A 106 -4.52 21.83 17.02
CA LYS A 106 -4.83 23.16 16.45
C LYS A 106 -4.52 23.25 14.95
N ARG A 107 -3.64 22.40 14.46
CA ARG A 107 -3.26 22.33 13.05
C ARG A 107 -3.25 20.88 12.65
N PRO A 108 -4.38 20.34 12.12
CA PRO A 108 -4.48 18.97 11.66
C PRO A 108 -3.59 18.75 10.44
N ASP A 109 -3.43 17.49 10.07
CA ASP A 109 -2.69 17.07 8.89
C ASP A 109 -3.37 17.62 7.62
N GLU A 110 -2.60 18.24 6.75
CA GLU A 110 -3.06 18.76 5.47
C GLU A 110 -2.96 17.71 4.35
N ILE A 111 -2.16 16.66 4.55
CA ILE A 111 -2.03 15.59 3.57
C ILE A 111 -3.16 14.59 3.74
N TRP A 112 -3.98 14.47 2.72
CA TRP A 112 -5.07 13.51 2.69
C TRP A 112 -4.52 12.10 2.41
N GLU A 113 -4.52 11.28 3.42
CA GLU A 113 -4.30 9.84 3.28
C GLU A 113 -5.66 9.19 3.03
N ALA A 114 -5.99 8.89 1.80
CA ALA A 114 -7.24 8.20 1.52
C ALA A 114 -7.51 7.09 2.56
N ARG A 115 -8.50 7.32 3.42
CA ARG A 115 -8.89 6.40 4.51
C ARG A 115 -10.28 5.91 4.23
N PRO A 116 -10.45 4.89 3.40
CA PRO A 116 -11.76 4.43 3.02
C PRO A 116 -12.48 3.86 4.24
N ARG A 117 -13.71 4.24 4.36
CA ARG A 117 -14.72 3.57 5.18
C ARG A 117 -15.86 3.11 4.28
N PHE A 118 -15.50 2.71 3.07
CA PHE A 118 -16.47 2.29 2.09
C PHE A 118 -17.33 1.15 2.62
N ARG A 119 -18.64 1.32 2.48
CA ARG A 119 -19.64 0.28 2.63
C ARG A 119 -20.57 0.36 1.43
N HIS A 120 -20.82 -0.78 0.82
CA HIS A 120 -21.65 -0.85 -0.35
C HIS A 120 -23.07 -0.36 -0.03
N PRO A 121 -23.62 0.66 -0.74
CA PRO A 121 -24.87 1.31 -0.37
C PRO A 121 -26.07 0.36 -0.43
N ASP A 122 -26.05 -0.63 -1.33
CA ASP A 122 -27.16 -1.55 -1.54
C ASP A 122 -27.23 -2.70 -0.54
N TYR A 123 -26.28 -2.79 0.41
CA TYR A 123 -26.23 -3.88 1.38
C TYR A 123 -26.24 -3.39 2.82
N SER A 124 -26.94 -4.12 3.68
CA SER A 124 -26.99 -3.85 5.12
C SER A 124 -27.09 -5.14 5.93
N MET A 125 -26.42 -5.17 7.07
CA MET A 125 -26.61 -6.20 8.10
C MET A 125 -28.00 -6.10 8.76
N ARG A 126 -28.68 -4.94 8.63
CA ARG A 126 -30.01 -4.68 9.19
C ARG A 126 -31.12 -4.85 8.15
N ALA A 127 -30.80 -5.35 6.96
CA ALA A 127 -31.83 -5.64 5.96
C ALA A 127 -32.84 -6.66 6.47
N ALA A 128 -34.11 -6.53 6.05
CA ALA A 128 -35.18 -7.44 6.47
C ALA A 128 -34.91 -8.90 6.15
N ARG A 129 -34.10 -9.17 5.12
CA ARG A 129 -33.58 -10.48 4.76
C ARG A 129 -32.06 -10.36 4.57
N ALA A 130 -31.30 -10.90 5.51
CA ALA A 130 -29.83 -10.96 5.45
C ALA A 130 -29.40 -12.40 5.14
N ASP A 131 -29.27 -12.72 3.85
CA ASP A 131 -28.98 -14.07 3.33
C ASP A 131 -27.73 -14.12 2.43
N VAL A 132 -27.09 -12.97 2.22
CA VAL A 132 -25.85 -12.90 1.44
C VAL A 132 -24.65 -13.00 2.37
N LYS A 133 -23.86 -14.08 2.21
CA LYS A 133 -22.66 -14.30 2.99
C LYS A 133 -21.53 -13.39 2.53
N VAL A 134 -20.87 -12.76 3.49
CA VAL A 134 -19.71 -11.87 3.30
C VAL A 134 -18.54 -12.42 4.10
N THR A 135 -17.37 -12.47 3.46
CA THR A 135 -16.11 -12.82 4.11
C THR A 135 -15.27 -11.55 4.31
N ALA A 136 -14.88 -11.29 5.54
CA ALA A 136 -13.93 -10.23 5.89
C ALA A 136 -12.49 -10.75 5.67
N LEU A 137 -11.76 -10.07 4.80
CA LEU A 137 -10.38 -10.40 4.46
C LEU A 137 -9.42 -9.34 5.01
N ASP A 138 -8.22 -9.78 5.35
CA ASP A 138 -7.13 -8.95 5.81
C ASP A 138 -5.92 -9.10 4.89
N THR A 139 -5.30 -7.96 4.58
CA THR A 139 -4.04 -7.93 3.82
C THR A 139 -2.86 -8.15 4.76
N ASN A 140 -2.05 -9.15 4.45
CA ASN A 140 -0.87 -9.43 5.26
C ASN A 140 0.14 -8.29 5.22
N ALA A 141 0.49 -7.73 6.38
CA ALA A 141 1.54 -6.74 6.58
C ALA A 141 1.53 -5.61 5.52
N ALA A 142 0.41 -4.87 5.42
CA ALA A 142 0.18 -3.86 4.39
C ALA A 142 1.30 -2.83 4.31
N TYR A 143 1.75 -2.28 5.44
CA TYR A 143 2.86 -1.31 5.48
C TYR A 143 4.20 -1.93 5.07
N LEU A 144 4.51 -3.15 5.50
CA LEU A 144 5.72 -3.85 5.08
C LEU A 144 5.73 -4.03 3.55
N SER A 145 4.58 -4.39 2.97
CA SER A 145 4.43 -4.49 1.51
C SER A 145 4.65 -3.15 0.79
N ALA A 146 4.30 -2.04 1.43
CA ALA A 146 4.40 -0.69 0.88
C ALA A 146 5.82 -0.09 0.96
N LEU A 147 6.71 -0.60 1.84
CA LEU A 147 8.09 -0.10 1.96
C LEU A 147 8.94 -0.23 0.68
N LYS A 148 8.46 -0.91 -0.35
CA LYS A 148 9.11 -0.97 -1.67
C LYS A 148 8.86 0.26 -2.55
N CYS A 149 8.06 1.24 -2.10
CA CYS A 149 7.76 2.44 -2.88
C CYS A 149 9.01 3.30 -3.12
N TRP A 150 8.94 4.14 -4.15
CA TRP A 150 9.97 5.13 -4.44
C TRP A 150 9.69 6.38 -3.62
N LEU A 151 10.68 6.83 -2.87
CA LEU A 151 10.58 7.97 -1.97
C LEU A 151 11.44 9.12 -2.48
N PRO A 152 11.01 10.38 -2.29
CA PRO A 152 11.81 11.54 -2.63
C PRO A 152 13.02 11.61 -1.70
N ILE A 153 14.20 11.77 -2.28
CA ILE A 153 15.46 12.01 -1.56
C ILE A 153 15.90 13.44 -1.80
N GLY A 154 16.38 14.10 -0.74
CA GLY A 154 16.77 15.50 -0.81
C GLY A 154 15.60 16.48 -0.68
N ARG A 155 15.79 17.67 -1.25
CA ARG A 155 14.85 18.79 -1.16
C ARG A 155 13.64 18.58 -2.08
N LEU A 156 12.45 18.93 -1.57
CA LEU A 156 11.26 19.07 -2.40
C LEU A 156 11.24 20.45 -3.09
N GLU A 157 10.92 20.47 -4.35
CA GLU A 157 10.82 21.66 -5.19
C GLU A 157 9.35 21.96 -5.48
N HIS A 158 8.96 23.22 -5.36
CA HIS A 158 7.63 23.68 -5.72
C HIS A 158 7.50 23.82 -7.23
N THR A 159 6.38 23.36 -7.76
CA THR A 159 6.00 23.56 -9.17
C THR A 159 4.50 23.81 -9.27
N THR A 160 4.05 24.48 -10.32
CA THR A 160 2.64 24.73 -10.63
C THR A 160 2.13 23.81 -11.72
N GLY A 161 0.84 23.53 -11.71
CA GLY A 161 0.22 22.61 -12.67
C GLY A 161 0.85 21.21 -12.62
N ALA A 162 0.98 20.59 -13.77
CA ALA A 162 1.49 19.22 -13.91
C ALA A 162 3.02 19.10 -14.00
N ASP A 163 3.77 20.19 -13.93
CA ASP A 163 5.25 20.20 -14.09
C ASP A 163 5.97 19.36 -13.01
N GLY A 164 5.35 19.22 -11.86
CA GLY A 164 5.85 18.38 -10.77
C GLY A 164 5.55 16.88 -10.92
N VAL A 165 4.78 16.49 -11.93
CA VAL A 165 4.35 15.11 -12.12
C VAL A 165 5.23 14.38 -13.11
N GLY A 166 5.72 13.21 -12.75
CA GLY A 166 6.56 12.43 -13.66
C GLY A 166 6.93 11.06 -13.09
N PRO A 167 7.37 10.15 -13.96
CA PRO A 167 7.65 8.76 -13.54
C PRO A 167 8.83 8.64 -12.55
N LYS A 168 9.71 9.66 -12.53
CA LYS A 168 10.89 9.71 -11.65
C LYS A 168 10.76 10.78 -10.55
N ARG A 169 9.62 11.44 -10.43
CA ARG A 169 9.35 12.41 -9.36
C ARG A 169 8.48 11.78 -8.29
N SER A 170 8.67 12.19 -7.06
CA SER A 170 7.85 11.76 -5.92
C SER A 170 7.72 12.90 -4.92
N GLY A 171 6.59 12.95 -4.23
CA GLY A 171 6.27 13.96 -3.23
C GLY A 171 4.77 14.09 -3.02
N VAL A 172 4.29 15.33 -2.90
CA VAL A 172 2.88 15.65 -2.64
C VAL A 172 2.35 16.64 -3.66
N HIS A 173 1.05 16.55 -3.95
CA HIS A 173 0.38 17.27 -5.02
C HIS A 173 -0.95 17.84 -4.52
N LEU A 174 -1.23 19.10 -4.80
CA LEU A 174 -2.55 19.69 -4.64
C LEU A 174 -3.38 19.38 -5.87
N ILE A 175 -4.47 18.66 -5.70
CA ILE A 175 -5.33 18.22 -6.80
C ILE A 175 -6.80 18.48 -6.51
N THR A 176 -7.60 18.67 -7.57
CA THR A 176 -9.05 18.46 -7.50
C THR A 176 -9.37 17.14 -8.18
N PRO A 177 -9.81 16.10 -7.43
CA PRO A 177 -10.17 14.81 -8.00
C PRO A 177 -11.43 14.96 -8.87
N ALA A 178 -11.52 14.18 -9.94
CA ALA A 178 -12.76 14.04 -10.68
C ALA A 178 -13.82 13.32 -9.82
N GLN A 179 -15.08 13.61 -10.10
CA GLN A 179 -16.18 12.97 -9.39
C GLN A 179 -16.14 11.45 -9.60
N TRP A 180 -16.21 10.70 -8.51
CA TRP A 180 -16.34 9.25 -8.54
C TRP A 180 -17.80 8.87 -8.66
N ALA A 181 -18.14 8.06 -9.65
CA ALA A 181 -19.52 7.64 -9.93
C ALA A 181 -19.71 6.12 -9.97
N HIS A 182 -18.66 5.34 -9.70
CA HIS A 182 -18.75 3.87 -9.78
C HIS A 182 -19.48 3.32 -8.54
N PRO A 183 -20.67 2.67 -8.71
CA PRO A 183 -21.52 2.32 -7.57
C PRO A 183 -20.99 1.14 -6.74
N HIS A 184 -20.18 0.26 -7.33
CA HIS A 184 -19.75 -1.02 -6.72
C HIS A 184 -18.29 -1.04 -6.25
N LEU A 185 -17.58 0.07 -6.41
CA LEU A 185 -16.20 0.18 -5.98
C LEU A 185 -16.00 1.40 -5.10
N PRO A 186 -15.13 1.31 -4.09
CA PRO A 186 -14.81 2.44 -3.24
C PRO A 186 -14.18 3.58 -4.05
N ASP A 187 -14.49 4.81 -3.67
CA ASP A 187 -13.76 5.97 -4.16
C ASP A 187 -12.27 5.82 -3.82
N PRO A 188 -11.37 5.94 -4.81
CA PRO A 188 -9.92 5.86 -4.55
C PRO A 188 -9.40 6.98 -3.66
N ILE A 189 -10.12 8.10 -3.54
CA ILE A 189 -9.83 9.16 -2.55
C ILE A 189 -10.33 8.78 -1.15
N GLY A 190 -11.21 7.77 -1.04
CA GLY A 190 -11.84 7.40 0.21
C GLY A 190 -13.02 8.31 0.57
N ASP A 191 -13.47 8.18 1.82
CA ASP A 191 -14.64 8.85 2.35
C ASP A 191 -14.26 10.28 2.76
N ARG A 192 -14.48 11.23 1.86
CA ARG A 192 -14.17 12.64 2.05
C ARG A 192 -15.46 13.46 2.03
N ASP A 193 -15.67 14.21 3.09
CA ASP A 193 -16.87 15.06 3.27
C ASP A 193 -16.74 16.42 2.57
N GLU A 194 -15.51 16.92 2.36
CA GLU A 194 -15.28 18.27 1.84
C GLU A 194 -14.94 18.26 0.35
N PRO A 195 -15.69 18.98 -0.51
CA PRO A 195 -15.36 19.13 -1.92
C PRO A 195 -14.15 20.08 -2.12
N GLY A 196 -13.58 20.07 -3.31
CA GLY A 196 -12.52 20.99 -3.73
C GLY A 196 -11.12 20.36 -3.73
N ALA A 197 -10.10 21.20 -3.75
CA ALA A 197 -8.72 20.76 -3.82
C ALA A 197 -8.23 20.15 -2.49
N LEU A 198 -7.31 19.19 -2.60
CA LEU A 198 -6.69 18.51 -1.45
C LEU A 198 -5.26 18.11 -1.78
N TRP A 199 -4.42 18.09 -0.74
CA TRP A 199 -3.07 17.58 -0.86
C TRP A 199 -3.07 16.05 -0.77
N VAL A 200 -2.48 15.39 -1.76
CA VAL A 200 -2.29 13.93 -1.81
C VAL A 200 -0.83 13.60 -2.12
N THR A 201 -0.43 12.37 -1.83
CA THR A 201 0.89 11.89 -2.25
C THR A 201 0.89 11.43 -3.71
N ASP A 202 2.08 11.28 -4.29
CA ASP A 202 2.24 10.71 -5.63
C ASP A 202 1.68 9.26 -5.73
N ALA A 203 1.62 8.50 -4.65
CA ALA A 203 1.00 7.17 -4.65
C ALA A 203 -0.51 7.25 -4.94
N THR A 204 -1.21 8.19 -4.32
CA THR A 204 -2.64 8.45 -4.59
C THR A 204 -2.83 9.06 -5.98
N LEU A 205 -2.04 10.06 -6.36
CA LEU A 205 -2.12 10.66 -7.69
C LEU A 205 -1.92 9.63 -8.80
N ARG A 206 -0.93 8.74 -8.67
CA ARG A 206 -0.68 7.66 -9.63
C ARG A 206 -1.83 6.66 -9.70
N LEU A 207 -2.49 6.38 -8.59
CA LEU A 207 -3.70 5.57 -8.59
C LEU A 207 -4.78 6.25 -9.45
N LEU A 208 -5.10 7.52 -9.20
CA LEU A 208 -6.11 8.27 -9.95
C LEU A 208 -5.79 8.37 -11.43
N LEU A 209 -4.57 8.71 -11.80
CA LEU A 209 -4.11 8.77 -13.20
C LEU A 209 -4.21 7.41 -13.91
N ARG A 210 -3.93 6.33 -13.19
CA ARG A 210 -4.12 4.97 -13.73
C ARG A 210 -5.58 4.65 -13.98
N LEU A 211 -6.46 5.02 -13.05
CA LEU A 211 -7.90 4.76 -13.14
C LEU A 211 -8.60 5.60 -14.20
N SER A 212 -8.10 6.81 -14.48
CA SER A 212 -8.58 7.66 -15.57
C SER A 212 -8.03 7.26 -16.95
N GLY A 213 -6.97 6.45 -16.99
CA GLY A 213 -6.35 6.00 -18.23
C GLY A 213 -7.22 5.00 -19.02
N PRO A 214 -6.90 4.80 -20.31
CA PRO A 214 -7.73 4.00 -21.24
C PRO A 214 -7.91 2.53 -20.83
N LYS A 215 -7.00 2.00 -20.02
CA LYS A 215 -7.09 0.61 -19.55
C LYS A 215 -8.23 0.43 -18.52
N TYR A 216 -8.53 1.44 -17.72
CA TYR A 216 -9.52 1.35 -16.65
C TYR A 216 -10.78 2.18 -16.99
N GLY A 217 -10.60 3.44 -17.36
CA GLY A 217 -11.69 4.33 -17.75
C GLY A 217 -12.77 4.51 -16.67
N LEU A 218 -12.37 4.42 -15.37
CA LEU A 218 -13.31 4.41 -14.25
C LEU A 218 -13.69 5.82 -13.76
N THR A 219 -12.85 6.82 -14.07
CA THR A 219 -13.04 8.22 -13.64
C THR A 219 -12.36 9.16 -14.61
N GLY A 220 -12.59 10.47 -14.48
CA GLY A 220 -11.81 11.50 -15.15
C GLY A 220 -10.42 11.65 -14.54
N ALA A 221 -9.50 12.30 -15.27
CA ALA A 221 -8.22 12.68 -14.72
C ALA A 221 -8.40 13.78 -13.65
N PRO A 222 -7.64 13.75 -12.54
CA PRO A 222 -7.67 14.84 -11.57
C PRO A 222 -7.05 16.12 -12.18
N GLU A 223 -7.54 17.27 -11.79
CA GLU A 223 -6.89 18.54 -12.04
C GLU A 223 -5.72 18.72 -11.06
N ILE A 224 -4.54 19.08 -11.54
CA ILE A 224 -3.34 19.25 -10.74
C ILE A 224 -3.01 20.74 -10.67
N HIS A 225 -2.96 21.30 -9.47
CA HIS A 225 -2.75 22.73 -9.24
C HIS A 225 -1.30 23.05 -8.96
N GLU A 226 -0.71 22.36 -8.02
CA GLU A 226 0.69 22.53 -7.63
C GLU A 226 1.27 21.28 -6.99
N SER A 227 2.58 21.24 -6.88
CA SER A 227 3.29 20.08 -6.34
C SER A 227 4.53 20.48 -5.55
N TRP A 228 4.85 19.70 -4.53
CA TRP A 228 6.14 19.68 -3.86
C TRP A 228 6.79 18.32 -4.08
N THR A 229 7.73 18.24 -5.01
CA THR A 229 8.31 16.95 -5.43
C THR A 229 9.82 17.04 -5.60
N SER A 230 10.49 15.89 -5.45
CA SER A 230 11.91 15.75 -5.83
C SER A 230 12.02 14.90 -7.10
N GLY A 231 12.90 15.35 -8.02
CA GLY A 231 13.32 14.55 -9.18
C GLY A 231 14.33 13.45 -8.81
N ALA A 232 14.92 13.52 -7.63
CA ALA A 232 15.75 12.47 -7.08
C ALA A 232 14.89 11.54 -6.21
N THR A 233 14.73 10.30 -6.65
CA THR A 233 13.93 9.29 -5.92
C THR A 233 14.70 7.99 -5.78
N GLU A 234 14.45 7.26 -4.71
CA GLU A 234 15.05 5.97 -4.43
C GLU A 234 14.10 5.05 -3.64
N ASN A 235 14.18 3.75 -3.87
CA ASN A 235 13.46 2.73 -3.10
C ASN A 235 14.31 2.13 -1.99
N PHE A 236 15.05 2.95 -1.28
CA PHE A 236 16.07 2.54 -0.30
C PHE A 236 15.51 1.74 0.90
N LEU A 237 14.20 1.80 1.16
CA LEU A 237 13.56 0.98 2.18
C LEU A 237 13.33 -0.49 1.73
N ASP A 238 13.57 -0.83 0.45
CA ASP A 238 13.35 -2.21 -0.03
C ASP A 238 14.31 -3.22 0.59
N ALA A 239 15.53 -2.80 0.96
CA ALA A 239 16.49 -3.66 1.66
C ALA A 239 15.99 -4.00 3.08
N LEU A 240 15.55 -2.99 3.84
CA LEU A 240 14.92 -3.17 5.16
C LEU A 240 13.66 -4.05 5.04
N ARG A 241 12.80 -3.76 4.06
CA ARG A 241 11.60 -4.57 3.79
C ARG A 241 11.95 -6.05 3.58
N LYS A 242 13.00 -6.34 2.81
CA LYS A 242 13.44 -7.73 2.55
C LYS A 242 13.91 -8.43 3.81
N ALA A 243 14.68 -7.75 4.66
CA ALA A 243 15.12 -8.31 5.94
C ALA A 243 13.94 -8.61 6.86
N LEU A 244 13.03 -7.64 7.08
CA LEU A 244 11.83 -7.82 7.90
C LEU A 244 10.86 -8.87 7.31
N SER A 245 10.77 -8.97 5.97
CA SER A 245 9.95 -10.00 5.33
C SER A 245 10.52 -11.39 5.57
N ALA A 246 11.85 -11.56 5.48
CA ALA A 246 12.50 -12.83 5.73
C ALA A 246 12.34 -13.28 7.20
N ALA A 247 12.51 -12.35 8.16
CA ALA A 247 12.27 -12.63 9.57
C ALA A 247 10.80 -13.01 9.83
N ARG A 248 9.86 -12.33 9.18
CA ARG A 248 8.43 -12.67 9.27
C ARG A 248 8.13 -14.04 8.67
N ASP A 249 8.69 -14.37 7.53
CA ASP A 249 8.47 -15.66 6.86
C ASP A 249 9.06 -16.80 7.72
N GLU A 250 10.20 -16.57 8.38
CA GLU A 250 10.75 -17.49 9.37
C GLU A 250 9.82 -17.68 10.56
N ALA A 251 9.36 -16.58 11.18
CA ALA A 251 8.43 -16.63 12.31
C ALA A 251 7.16 -17.45 11.98
N LEU A 252 6.62 -17.28 10.78
CA LEU A 252 5.46 -18.04 10.33
C LEU A 252 5.77 -19.52 10.10
N THR A 253 6.96 -19.84 9.63
CA THR A 253 7.39 -21.23 9.36
C THR A 253 7.67 -21.99 10.65
N THR A 254 8.31 -21.32 11.62
CA THR A 254 8.67 -21.89 12.92
C THR A 254 7.55 -21.76 13.96
N GLN A 255 6.49 -21.03 13.63
CA GLN A 255 5.40 -20.67 14.55
C GLN A 255 5.89 -19.88 15.78
N ASP A 256 6.94 -19.08 15.61
CA ASP A 256 7.51 -18.22 16.65
C ASP A 256 6.68 -16.95 16.80
N VAL A 257 5.83 -16.93 17.83
CA VAL A 257 4.92 -15.83 18.13
C VAL A 257 5.68 -14.57 18.54
N LEU A 258 6.76 -14.69 19.33
CA LEU A 258 7.55 -13.54 19.77
C LEU A 258 8.22 -12.86 18.59
N LEU A 259 8.84 -13.64 17.70
CA LEU A 259 9.47 -13.12 16.49
C LEU A 259 8.43 -12.46 15.57
N GLU A 260 7.25 -13.05 15.39
CA GLU A 260 6.18 -12.47 14.57
C GLU A 260 5.72 -11.13 15.13
N MET A 261 5.41 -11.04 16.42
CA MET A 261 4.93 -9.83 17.07
C MET A 261 6.00 -8.73 17.06
N TYR A 262 7.25 -9.10 17.28
CA TYR A 262 8.37 -8.18 17.24
C TYR A 262 8.56 -7.56 15.86
N VAL A 263 8.63 -8.38 14.81
CA VAL A 263 8.76 -7.89 13.42
C VAL A 263 7.57 -7.00 13.04
N LYS A 264 6.34 -7.39 13.45
CA LYS A 264 5.14 -6.57 13.25
C LYS A 264 5.26 -5.21 13.93
N SER A 265 5.75 -5.18 15.17
CA SER A 265 5.97 -3.94 15.92
C SER A 265 7.02 -3.07 15.22
N MET A 266 8.12 -3.64 14.74
CA MET A 266 9.17 -2.91 14.04
C MET A 266 8.64 -2.18 12.80
N TYR A 267 8.03 -2.87 11.82
CA TYR A 267 7.63 -2.20 10.59
C TYR A 267 6.45 -1.22 10.77
N SER A 268 5.53 -1.49 11.68
CA SER A 268 4.40 -0.58 11.91
C SER A 268 4.82 0.68 12.66
N LYS A 269 5.65 0.57 13.70
CA LYS A 269 6.17 1.72 14.44
C LYS A 269 7.17 2.53 13.62
N PHE A 270 7.96 1.89 12.75
CA PHE A 270 8.90 2.57 11.85
C PHE A 270 8.20 3.57 10.94
N VAL A 271 7.07 3.17 10.32
CA VAL A 271 6.30 4.07 9.44
C VAL A 271 5.81 5.31 10.20
N SER A 272 5.24 5.13 11.39
CA SER A 272 4.80 6.26 12.22
C SER A 272 5.96 7.13 12.68
N THR A 273 7.10 6.53 13.02
CA THR A 273 8.31 7.25 13.45
C THR A 273 8.82 8.23 12.40
N MET A 274 8.73 7.87 11.10
CA MET A 274 9.15 8.74 10.01
C MET A 274 8.38 10.07 9.93
N GLY A 275 7.12 10.10 10.33
CA GLY A 275 6.27 11.29 10.17
C GLY A 275 5.87 11.99 11.47
N GLU A 276 5.87 11.25 12.58
CA GLU A 276 5.29 11.74 13.83
C GLU A 276 6.32 11.99 14.94
N SER A 277 7.52 11.40 14.83
CA SER A 277 8.56 11.53 15.87
C SER A 277 9.57 12.61 15.52
N ASP A 278 9.42 13.77 16.16
CA ASP A 278 10.40 14.86 16.12
C ASP A 278 11.67 14.57 16.94
N THR A 279 11.63 13.57 17.83
CA THR A 279 12.79 13.08 18.57
C THR A 279 13.77 12.35 17.63
N ASN A 280 13.24 11.64 16.66
CA ASN A 280 14.00 10.94 15.61
C ASN A 280 14.29 11.85 14.41
N ARG A 281 14.93 12.98 14.68
CA ARG A 281 15.23 14.01 13.69
C ARG A 281 15.94 13.48 12.44
N LYS A 282 16.71 12.41 12.57
CA LYS A 282 17.43 11.77 11.44
C LYS A 282 16.53 11.23 10.33
N ILE A 283 15.30 10.83 10.62
CA ILE A 283 14.35 10.30 9.64
C ILE A 283 13.00 11.02 9.67
N TYR A 284 12.96 12.23 10.24
CA TYR A 284 11.72 13.01 10.24
C TYR A 284 11.37 13.43 8.82
N ARG A 285 10.54 12.63 8.16
CA ARG A 285 10.08 12.79 6.79
C ARG A 285 8.58 12.43 6.71
N PRO A 286 7.68 13.36 7.08
CA PRO A 286 6.23 13.17 6.96
C PRO A 286 5.80 12.76 5.56
N ASP A 287 6.44 13.30 4.52
CA ASP A 287 6.19 12.91 3.13
C ASP A 287 6.42 11.41 2.89
N TRP A 288 7.47 10.82 3.45
CA TRP A 288 7.71 9.37 3.33
C TRP A 288 6.64 8.55 4.03
N MET A 289 6.25 8.95 5.25
CA MET A 289 5.19 8.29 5.99
C MET A 289 3.88 8.29 5.18
N HIS A 290 3.48 9.46 4.67
CA HIS A 290 2.26 9.58 3.88
C HIS A 290 2.32 8.80 2.58
N ILE A 291 3.46 8.79 1.88
CA ILE A 291 3.64 7.98 0.66
C ILE A 291 3.49 6.48 0.95
N VAL A 292 4.11 5.99 2.03
CA VAL A 292 4.01 4.56 2.41
C VAL A 292 2.57 4.20 2.77
N ARG A 293 1.87 5.02 3.54
CA ARG A 293 0.47 4.80 3.92
C ARG A 293 -0.45 4.83 2.70
N ALA A 294 -0.30 5.82 1.83
CA ALA A 294 -1.07 5.93 0.60
C ALA A 294 -0.78 4.77 -0.38
N GLN A 295 0.47 4.28 -0.44
CA GLN A 295 0.81 3.11 -1.23
C GLN A 295 0.12 1.84 -0.70
N ALA A 296 0.03 1.67 0.63
CA ALA A 296 -0.70 0.57 1.24
C ALA A 296 -2.19 0.62 0.87
N HIS A 297 -2.80 1.81 0.94
CA HIS A 297 -4.16 2.04 0.47
C HIS A 297 -4.33 1.70 -1.03
N ALA A 298 -3.46 2.19 -1.90
CA ALA A 298 -3.52 1.91 -3.34
C ALA A 298 -3.38 0.41 -3.66
N ASN A 299 -2.60 -0.32 -2.85
CA ASN A 299 -2.49 -1.77 -2.95
C ASN A 299 -3.80 -2.46 -2.56
N LEU A 300 -4.45 -2.04 -1.48
CA LEU A 300 -5.75 -2.56 -1.05
C LEU A 300 -6.85 -2.25 -2.08
N TRP A 301 -6.88 -1.02 -2.60
CA TRP A 301 -7.81 -0.63 -3.66
C TRP A 301 -7.66 -1.52 -4.90
N SER A 302 -6.43 -1.84 -5.28
CA SER A 302 -6.15 -2.75 -6.39
C SER A 302 -6.67 -4.18 -6.14
N LYS A 303 -6.70 -4.62 -4.88
CA LYS A 303 -7.32 -5.90 -4.48
C LYS A 303 -8.85 -5.83 -4.56
N ALA A 304 -9.46 -4.72 -4.12
CA ALA A 304 -10.90 -4.49 -4.27
C ALA A 304 -11.31 -4.54 -5.76
N TYR A 305 -10.55 -3.86 -6.62
CA TYR A 305 -10.78 -3.92 -8.06
C TYR A 305 -10.61 -5.34 -8.63
N LYS A 306 -9.59 -6.09 -8.19
CA LYS A 306 -9.39 -7.48 -8.60
C LYS A 306 -10.56 -8.38 -8.16
N ALA A 307 -11.08 -8.19 -6.96
CA ALA A 307 -12.26 -8.91 -6.46
C ALA A 307 -13.47 -8.63 -7.37
N HIS A 308 -13.74 -7.36 -7.64
CA HIS A 308 -14.83 -6.94 -8.53
C HIS A 308 -14.69 -7.53 -9.94
N GLN A 309 -13.50 -7.49 -10.53
CA GLN A 309 -13.24 -8.11 -11.85
C GLN A 309 -13.40 -9.62 -11.84
N GLY A 310 -13.19 -10.26 -10.69
CA GLY A 310 -13.41 -11.70 -10.49
C GLY A 310 -14.86 -12.07 -10.18
N GLY A 311 -15.79 -11.12 -10.25
CA GLY A 311 -17.22 -11.34 -10.03
C GLY A 311 -17.65 -11.34 -8.55
N LEU A 312 -16.78 -10.94 -7.63
CA LEU A 312 -17.11 -10.73 -6.22
C LEU A 312 -17.64 -9.30 -6.02
N GLU A 313 -18.69 -9.14 -5.21
CA GLU A 313 -19.11 -7.80 -4.81
C GLU A 313 -18.28 -7.31 -3.60
N VAL A 314 -17.78 -6.10 -3.70
CA VAL A 314 -17.04 -5.44 -2.61
C VAL A 314 -18.06 -4.81 -1.66
N ILE A 315 -18.22 -5.39 -0.47
CA ILE A 315 -19.19 -4.93 0.54
C ILE A 315 -18.60 -3.85 1.43
N ALA A 316 -17.31 -3.96 1.77
CA ALA A 316 -16.62 -2.93 2.52
C ALA A 316 -15.12 -2.92 2.20
N MET A 317 -14.52 -1.73 2.29
CA MET A 317 -13.08 -1.53 2.31
C MET A 317 -12.76 -0.55 3.42
N LEU A 318 -11.92 -0.97 4.37
CA LEU A 318 -11.65 -0.22 5.60
C LEU A 318 -10.15 -0.08 5.84
N GLY A 319 -9.70 1.11 6.17
CA GLY A 319 -8.29 1.37 6.46
C GLY A 319 -7.37 1.06 5.27
N THR A 320 -6.26 0.37 5.52
CA THR A 320 -5.24 0.02 4.53
C THR A 320 -5.10 -1.49 4.30
N ASP A 321 -5.88 -2.29 5.01
CA ASP A 321 -5.68 -3.75 5.09
C ASP A 321 -6.96 -4.59 5.04
N GLU A 322 -8.15 -4.02 5.22
CA GLU A 322 -9.40 -4.77 5.35
C GLU A 322 -10.30 -4.66 4.12
N LEU A 323 -10.70 -5.81 3.56
CA LEU A 323 -11.57 -5.93 2.38
C LEU A 323 -12.64 -6.99 2.63
N HIS A 324 -13.90 -6.62 2.50
CA HIS A 324 -15.04 -7.52 2.67
C HIS A 324 -15.69 -7.81 1.32
N VAL A 325 -15.89 -9.07 1.01
CA VAL A 325 -16.43 -9.49 -0.29
C VAL A 325 -17.49 -10.57 -0.13
N THR A 326 -18.40 -10.63 -1.12
CA THR A 326 -19.34 -11.74 -1.26
C THR A 326 -18.71 -12.92 -2.00
N GLY A 327 -19.41 -14.05 -2.03
CA GLY A 327 -18.99 -15.22 -2.81
C GLY A 327 -17.77 -15.94 -2.22
N ASP A 328 -17.08 -16.69 -3.06
CA ASP A 328 -15.84 -17.39 -2.68
C ASP A 328 -14.61 -16.52 -2.98
N PRO A 329 -13.97 -15.91 -1.95
CA PRO A 329 -12.82 -15.07 -2.17
C PRO A 329 -11.60 -15.83 -2.72
N TRP A 330 -11.55 -17.13 -2.51
CA TRP A 330 -10.42 -17.96 -2.90
C TRP A 330 -10.41 -18.29 -4.40
N SER A 331 -11.51 -18.04 -5.08
CA SER A 331 -11.55 -18.03 -6.55
C SER A 331 -10.72 -16.89 -7.17
N VAL A 332 -10.47 -15.82 -6.40
CA VAL A 332 -9.74 -14.60 -6.84
C VAL A 332 -8.40 -14.46 -6.14
N PHE A 333 -8.35 -14.77 -4.84
CA PHE A 333 -7.16 -14.62 -4.00
C PHE A 333 -6.60 -15.97 -3.59
N THR A 334 -5.31 -16.01 -3.33
CA THR A 334 -4.69 -17.14 -2.64
C THR A 334 -4.80 -16.93 -1.13
N GLU A 335 -5.37 -17.90 -0.44
CA GLU A 335 -5.41 -17.89 1.02
C GLU A 335 -4.02 -18.14 1.60
N GLY A 336 -3.70 -17.46 2.70
CA GLY A 336 -2.47 -17.68 3.44
C GLY A 336 -1.90 -16.41 4.05
N ARG A 337 -0.69 -16.54 4.61
CA ARG A 337 -0.03 -15.48 5.38
C ARG A 337 1.13 -14.80 4.68
N ALA A 338 1.52 -15.21 3.47
CA ALA A 338 2.54 -14.50 2.68
C ALA A 338 2.07 -13.10 2.28
N LEU A 339 3.00 -12.17 1.99
CA LEU A 339 2.68 -10.77 1.69
C LEU A 339 1.73 -10.59 0.49
N SER A 340 1.78 -11.51 -0.47
CA SER A 340 0.90 -11.49 -1.65
C SER A 340 -0.48 -12.12 -1.42
N GLN A 341 -0.63 -12.87 -0.33
CA GLN A 341 -1.84 -13.61 0.00
C GLN A 341 -2.81 -12.79 0.85
N MET A 342 -4.03 -13.28 0.96
CA MET A 342 -5.05 -12.76 1.87
C MET A 342 -5.37 -13.80 2.93
N LYS A 343 -5.84 -13.36 4.08
CA LYS A 343 -6.36 -14.24 5.15
C LYS A 343 -7.73 -13.75 5.59
N VAL A 344 -8.51 -14.65 6.21
CA VAL A 344 -9.73 -14.24 6.88
C VAL A 344 -9.38 -13.33 8.06
N LYS A 345 -10.11 -12.25 8.22
CA LYS A 345 -9.97 -11.37 9.38
C LYS A 345 -10.83 -11.88 10.52
N TYR A 346 -10.18 -12.46 11.51
CA TYR A 346 -10.80 -12.77 12.78
C TYR A 346 -10.75 -11.55 13.69
N SER A 347 -11.88 -11.16 14.25
CA SER A 347 -11.94 -10.14 15.30
C SER A 347 -12.55 -10.78 16.55
N ASP A 348 -12.21 -10.26 17.73
CA ASP A 348 -12.74 -10.73 19.01
C ASP A 348 -14.28 -10.73 19.06
N ALA A 349 -14.90 -9.84 18.29
CA ALA A 349 -16.36 -9.74 18.18
C ALA A 349 -16.97 -10.65 17.10
N LYS A 350 -16.17 -11.22 16.18
CA LYS A 350 -16.62 -12.05 15.06
C LYS A 350 -15.61 -13.17 14.79
N ALA A 351 -15.68 -14.21 15.60
CA ALA A 351 -14.74 -15.34 15.55
C ALA A 351 -14.68 -16.06 14.18
N SER A 352 -15.69 -15.93 13.32
CA SER A 352 -15.75 -16.61 12.02
C SER A 352 -15.14 -15.80 10.87
N GLY A 353 -14.93 -14.48 11.03
CA GLY A 353 -14.59 -13.59 9.91
C GLY A 353 -15.66 -13.50 8.82
N GLU A 354 -16.84 -14.06 9.07
CA GLU A 354 -17.97 -14.12 8.15
C GLU A 354 -19.21 -13.50 8.79
N TYR A 355 -20.04 -12.88 7.96
CA TYR A 355 -21.31 -12.33 8.40
C TYR A 355 -22.33 -12.28 7.25
N LEU A 356 -23.59 -12.04 7.57
CA LEU A 356 -24.66 -11.95 6.58
C LEU A 356 -25.08 -10.49 6.38
N VAL A 357 -25.35 -10.16 5.13
CA VAL A 357 -25.99 -8.91 4.73
C VAL A 357 -27.18 -9.20 3.82
N GLY A 358 -28.07 -8.24 3.67
CA GLY A 358 -29.15 -8.33 2.70
C GLY A 358 -29.22 -7.07 1.86
N LYS A 359 -29.86 -7.15 0.69
CA LYS A 359 -30.11 -5.98 -0.16
C LYS A 359 -31.07 -5.03 0.56
N VAL A 360 -30.71 -3.77 0.59
CA VAL A 360 -31.59 -2.70 1.05
C VAL A 360 -32.55 -2.43 -0.10
N LYS A 361 -33.86 -2.42 0.17
CA LYS A 361 -34.82 -1.95 -0.82
C LYS A 361 -34.54 -0.48 -1.08
N THR A 362 -34.03 -0.14 -2.23
CA THR A 362 -34.00 1.22 -2.74
C THR A 362 -35.47 1.60 -2.92
N ASN A 363 -36.01 2.48 -2.08
CA ASN A 363 -37.27 3.14 -2.37
C ASN A 363 -37.00 3.97 -3.63
N GLY A 364 -37.54 3.50 -4.77
CA GLY A 364 -37.57 4.21 -6.03
C GLY A 364 -38.39 5.48 -5.95
#